data_277572c22b9bdbd306208218d69c0578
#
_entry.id   277572c22b9bdbd306208218d69c0578
#
_cell.length_a   1.000
_cell.length_b   1.000
_cell.length_c   1.000
_cell.angle_alpha   90.00
_cell.angle_beta   90.00
_cell.angle_gamma   90.00
#
_symmetry.space_group_name_H-M   'P 1'
#
loop_
_entity.id
_entity.type
_entity.pdbx_description
1 polymer ?
#
loop_
_entity_poly.entity_id
_entity_poly.type
_entity_poly.pdbx_seq_one_letter_code
_entity_poly.pdbx_strand_id
1 'polypeptide(L)'
;MSTNEDRLSASVTMQTVRDSMLVISVMPLLGMEMMRLEATPTELIAIDKIHGRYAKATFADLNRQLTPSLNWDILQQLCAAELPTGSERARLLYAFGNETIELVIDYPPRRLDVPVRVKNQPLKNYTEVDISKWL
;
A
#
# COMPACT_ATOMS: atom_id res chain seq x y z
N MET A 1 -8.63 14.76 26.19
CA MET A 1 -7.73 13.72 25.69
C MET A 1 -7.21 14.11 24.34
N SER A 2 -5.93 14.31 24.24
CA SER A 2 -5.34 14.62 22.97
C SER A 2 -5.15 13.33 22.18
N THR A 3 -5.80 13.23 21.06
CA THR A 3 -5.46 12.23 20.09
C THR A 3 -4.46 12.85 19.14
N ASN A 4 -3.27 12.29 19.09
CA ASN A 4 -2.32 12.63 18.06
C ASN A 4 -2.82 12.05 16.74
N GLU A 5 -3.61 12.83 16.05
CA GLU A 5 -4.03 12.47 14.70
C GLU A 5 -3.05 13.08 13.72
N ASP A 6 -2.16 12.25 13.20
CA ASP A 6 -1.33 12.63 12.09
C ASP A 6 -2.09 12.35 10.79
N ARG A 7 -2.35 13.39 10.03
CA ARG A 7 -2.98 13.28 8.73
C ARG A 7 -1.96 13.48 7.63
N LEU A 8 -1.87 12.51 6.74
CA LEU A 8 -1.04 12.60 5.55
C LEU A 8 -1.95 12.54 4.32
N SER A 9 -1.85 13.56 3.49
CA SER A 9 -2.48 13.56 2.17
C SER A 9 -1.42 13.36 1.12
N ALA A 10 -1.67 12.44 0.20
CA ALA A 10 -0.70 12.09 -0.82
C ALA A 10 -1.38 11.70 -2.10
N SER A 11 -0.71 11.92 -3.22
CA SER A 11 -1.08 11.30 -4.48
C SER A 11 -0.61 9.86 -4.47
N VAL A 12 -1.46 8.95 -4.88
CA VAL A 12 -1.17 7.53 -4.90
C VAL A 12 -1.35 7.02 -6.32
N THR A 13 -0.33 6.35 -6.83
CA THR A 13 -0.40 5.65 -8.11
C THR A 13 -0.53 4.16 -7.85
N MET A 14 -1.51 3.53 -8.45
CA MET A 14 -1.75 2.10 -8.33
C MET A 14 -1.63 1.46 -9.70
N GLN A 15 -0.74 0.48 -9.83
CA GLN A 15 -0.54 -0.28 -11.05
C GLN A 15 -0.72 -1.75 -10.73
N THR A 16 -1.50 -2.44 -11.54
CA THR A 16 -1.74 -3.86 -11.31
C THR A 16 -1.65 -4.64 -12.61
N VAL A 17 -1.00 -5.78 -12.53
CA VAL A 17 -1.08 -6.84 -13.53
C VAL A 17 -1.92 -7.94 -12.91
N ARG A 18 -3.08 -8.21 -13.47
CA ARG A 18 -4.09 -9.07 -12.88
C ARG A 18 -3.49 -10.42 -12.46
N ASP A 19 -3.79 -10.83 -11.22
CA ASP A 19 -3.38 -12.09 -10.61
C ASP A 19 -1.86 -12.32 -10.56
N SER A 20 -1.06 -11.29 -10.81
CA SER A 20 0.40 -11.43 -10.90
C SER A 20 1.14 -10.49 -9.96
N MET A 21 0.92 -9.19 -10.09
CA MET A 21 1.69 -8.19 -9.36
C MET A 21 0.92 -6.88 -9.27
N LEU A 22 1.14 -6.14 -8.19
CA LEU A 22 0.68 -4.77 -8.08
C LEU A 22 1.75 -3.91 -7.42
N VAL A 23 1.69 -2.60 -7.72
CA VAL A 23 2.54 -1.59 -7.10
C VAL A 23 1.69 -0.41 -6.70
N ILE A 24 1.84 -0.01 -5.45
CA ILE A 24 1.24 1.22 -4.91
C ILE A 24 2.37 2.18 -4.59
N SER A 25 2.37 3.33 -5.24
CA SER A 25 3.38 4.36 -5.07
C SER A 25 2.76 5.56 -4.38
N VAL A 26 3.35 6.01 -3.28
CA VAL A 26 2.85 7.13 -2.48
C VAL A 26 3.76 8.33 -2.68
N MET A 27 3.18 9.44 -3.18
CA MET A 27 3.89 10.66 -3.54
C MET A 27 3.24 11.86 -2.86
N PRO A 28 3.62 12.20 -1.62
CA PRO A 28 2.97 13.28 -0.89
C PRO A 28 3.29 14.68 -1.41
N LEU A 29 4.45 14.89 -2.01
CA LEU A 29 4.89 16.20 -2.48
C LEU A 29 5.63 16.11 -3.82
N LEU A 30 5.27 16.99 -4.77
CA LEU A 30 6.04 17.29 -5.98
C LEU A 30 6.42 16.06 -6.84
N GLY A 31 5.60 15.02 -6.82
CA GLY A 31 5.87 13.83 -7.61
C GLY A 31 7.01 12.97 -7.09
N MET A 32 7.52 13.23 -5.89
CA MET A 32 8.56 12.41 -5.27
C MET A 32 7.94 11.22 -4.55
N GLU A 33 8.32 10.02 -4.97
CA GLU A 33 7.89 8.80 -4.31
C GLU A 33 8.57 8.67 -2.95
N MET A 34 7.78 8.65 -1.88
CA MET A 34 8.28 8.47 -0.51
C MET A 34 8.17 7.03 -0.06
N MET A 35 7.11 6.35 -0.46
CA MET A 35 6.87 4.96 -0.12
C MET A 35 6.40 4.20 -1.34
N ARG A 36 6.71 2.92 -1.35
CA ARG A 36 6.29 2.01 -2.42
C ARG A 36 5.94 0.67 -1.81
N LEU A 37 4.79 0.14 -2.20
CA LEU A 37 4.38 -1.21 -1.86
C LEU A 37 4.36 -2.04 -3.13
N GLU A 38 5.10 -3.14 -3.14
CA GLU A 38 5.08 -4.13 -4.22
C GLU A 38 4.49 -5.41 -3.67
N ALA A 39 3.51 -5.96 -4.35
CA ALA A 39 2.84 -7.18 -3.89
C ALA A 39 2.67 -8.18 -5.02
N THR A 40 2.79 -9.44 -4.66
CA THR A 40 2.41 -10.60 -5.45
C THR A 40 1.34 -11.37 -4.68
N PRO A 41 0.74 -12.42 -5.25
CA PRO A 41 -0.25 -13.20 -4.49
C PRO A 41 0.27 -13.82 -3.19
N THR A 42 1.58 -13.95 -3.02
CA THR A 42 2.18 -14.64 -1.87
C THR A 42 2.89 -13.73 -0.88
N GLU A 43 3.41 -12.60 -1.33
CA GLU A 43 4.20 -11.72 -0.45
C GLU A 43 4.07 -10.26 -0.83
N LEU A 44 4.53 -9.40 0.09
CA LEU A 44 4.63 -7.99 -0.16
C LEU A 44 5.97 -7.43 0.32
N ILE A 45 6.37 -6.33 -0.33
CA ILE A 45 7.58 -5.60 0.01
C ILE A 45 7.17 -4.14 0.20
N ALA A 46 7.39 -3.64 1.40
CA ALA A 46 7.19 -2.22 1.71
C ALA A 46 8.54 -1.52 1.64
N ILE A 47 8.61 -0.43 0.88
CA ILE A 47 9.86 0.30 0.63
C ILE A 47 9.70 1.73 1.13
N ASP A 48 10.55 2.12 2.08
CA ASP A 48 10.64 3.48 2.61
C ASP A 48 11.82 4.17 1.93
N LYS A 49 11.53 5.04 0.97
CA LYS A 49 12.57 5.73 0.21
C LYS A 49 13.20 6.90 0.98
N ILE A 50 12.53 7.38 2.01
CA ILE A 50 13.07 8.47 2.81
C ILE A 50 14.22 7.97 3.68
N HIS A 51 14.05 6.82 4.31
CA HIS A 51 15.04 6.26 5.22
C HIS A 51 15.90 5.16 4.59
N GLY A 52 15.67 4.86 3.31
CA GLY A 52 16.46 3.86 2.60
C GLY A 52 16.32 2.45 3.17
N ARG A 53 15.11 2.06 3.56
CA ARG A 53 14.84 0.75 4.16
C ARG A 53 13.66 0.06 3.48
N TYR A 54 13.61 -1.26 3.62
CA TYR A 54 12.49 -2.03 3.12
C TYR A 54 12.19 -3.20 4.05
N ALA A 55 10.96 -3.70 4.00
CA ALA A 55 10.55 -4.88 4.73
C ALA A 55 9.82 -5.83 3.79
N LYS A 56 10.16 -7.11 3.87
CA LYS A 56 9.47 -8.18 3.17
C LYS A 56 8.60 -8.96 4.14
N ALA A 57 7.38 -9.28 3.74
CA ALA A 57 6.49 -10.07 4.55
C ALA A 57 5.56 -10.90 3.67
N THR A 58 5.19 -12.08 4.17
CA THR A 58 4.04 -12.78 3.63
C THR A 58 2.78 -12.13 4.18
N PHE A 59 1.64 -12.39 3.54
CA PHE A 59 0.37 -11.91 4.09
C PHE A 59 0.11 -12.51 5.48
N ALA A 60 0.52 -13.74 5.73
CA ALA A 60 0.39 -14.37 7.04
C ALA A 60 1.20 -13.61 8.10
N ASP A 61 2.43 -13.22 7.78
CA ASP A 61 3.29 -12.47 8.71
C ASP A 61 2.69 -11.10 9.02
N LEU A 62 2.22 -10.41 7.99
CA LEU A 62 1.57 -9.10 8.16
C LEU A 62 0.33 -9.21 9.04
N ASN A 63 -0.50 -10.21 8.80
CA ASN A 63 -1.78 -10.38 9.49
C ASN A 63 -1.65 -10.82 10.93
N ARG A 64 -0.48 -11.17 11.39
CA ARG A 64 -0.24 -11.35 12.83
C ARG A 64 -0.39 -10.06 13.62
N GLN A 65 -0.16 -8.92 12.97
CA GLN A 65 -0.22 -7.60 13.61
C GLN A 65 -1.33 -6.72 13.06
N LEU A 66 -1.89 -7.06 11.91
CA LEU A 66 -2.88 -6.26 11.21
C LEU A 66 -4.28 -6.83 11.39
N THR A 67 -5.21 -5.99 11.80
CA THR A 67 -6.64 -6.34 11.97
C THR A 67 -7.51 -5.26 11.33
N PRO A 68 -8.47 -5.58 10.50
CA PRO A 68 -8.77 -6.89 9.93
C PRO A 68 -7.66 -7.39 8.99
N SER A 69 -7.76 -8.64 8.56
CA SER A 69 -6.78 -9.25 7.69
C SER A 69 -6.72 -8.58 6.32
N LEU A 70 -5.53 -8.51 5.76
CA LEU A 70 -5.28 -8.05 4.40
C LEU A 70 -4.82 -9.25 3.57
N ASN A 71 -5.32 -9.37 2.35
CA ASN A 71 -4.90 -10.41 1.43
C ASN A 71 -4.74 -9.87 0.01
N TRP A 72 -4.24 -10.72 -0.88
CA TRP A 72 -4.03 -10.35 -2.28
C TRP A 72 -5.31 -9.86 -2.95
N ASP A 73 -6.43 -10.56 -2.74
CA ASP A 73 -7.69 -10.21 -3.37
C ASP A 73 -8.18 -8.83 -2.96
N ILE A 74 -8.06 -8.48 -1.69
CA ILE A 74 -8.43 -7.14 -1.18
C ILE A 74 -7.55 -6.07 -1.83
N LEU A 75 -6.24 -6.28 -1.87
CA LEU A 75 -5.33 -5.31 -2.51
C LEU A 75 -5.63 -5.16 -3.99
N GLN A 76 -5.87 -6.26 -4.68
CA GLN A 76 -6.18 -6.24 -6.10
C GLN A 76 -7.48 -5.49 -6.39
N GLN A 77 -8.50 -5.71 -5.58
CA GLN A 77 -9.77 -4.97 -5.68
C GLN A 77 -9.57 -3.48 -5.46
N LEU A 78 -8.76 -3.10 -4.47
CA LEU A 78 -8.46 -1.68 -4.22
C LEU A 78 -7.75 -1.04 -5.41
N CYS A 79 -6.76 -1.72 -5.98
CA CYS A 79 -6.01 -1.20 -7.13
C CYS A 79 -6.88 -1.11 -8.39
N ALA A 80 -7.80 -2.04 -8.57
CA ALA A 80 -8.74 -2.03 -9.68
C ALA A 80 -9.95 -1.13 -9.41
N ALA A 81 -10.07 -0.59 -8.19
CA ALA A 81 -11.22 0.17 -7.71
C ALA A 81 -12.55 -0.59 -7.88
N GLU A 82 -12.52 -1.90 -7.69
CA GLU A 82 -13.70 -2.75 -7.70
C GLU A 82 -14.43 -2.66 -6.36
N LEU A 83 -15.10 -1.53 -6.14
CA LEU A 83 -15.79 -1.27 -4.88
C LEU A 83 -17.20 -1.84 -4.91
N PRO A 84 -17.68 -2.47 -3.82
CA PRO A 84 -18.95 -3.18 -3.80
C PRO A 84 -20.17 -2.33 -4.14
N THR A 85 -20.11 -1.03 -3.88
CA THR A 85 -21.24 -0.11 -4.06
C THR A 85 -21.10 0.76 -5.31
N GLY A 86 -20.09 0.55 -6.15
CA GLY A 86 -19.79 1.44 -7.26
C GLY A 86 -19.32 2.82 -6.82
N SER A 87 -18.97 2.97 -5.55
CA SER A 87 -18.45 4.20 -4.99
C SER A 87 -17.09 4.55 -5.56
N GLU A 88 -16.80 5.84 -5.66
CA GLU A 88 -15.48 6.34 -6.06
C GLU A 88 -14.57 6.60 -4.85
N ARG A 89 -15.02 6.22 -3.67
CA ARG A 89 -14.27 6.39 -2.41
C ARG A 89 -14.25 5.09 -1.64
N ALA A 90 -13.06 4.69 -1.21
CA ALA A 90 -12.87 3.58 -0.28
C ALA A 90 -12.44 4.12 1.07
N ARG A 91 -12.99 3.59 2.13
CA ARG A 91 -12.61 3.90 3.50
C ARG A 91 -12.26 2.60 4.22
N LEU A 92 -11.05 2.55 4.75
CA LEU A 92 -10.51 1.36 5.39
C LEU A 92 -10.00 1.72 6.77
N LEU A 93 -10.35 0.91 7.75
CA LEU A 93 -9.88 1.09 9.12
C LEU A 93 -9.12 -0.15 9.54
N TYR A 94 -7.85 0.02 9.86
CA TYR A 94 -6.96 -1.06 10.28
C TYR A 94 -6.31 -0.75 11.61
N ALA A 95 -6.04 -1.78 12.38
CA ALA A 95 -5.17 -1.73 13.53
C ALA A 95 -3.89 -2.52 13.22
N PHE A 96 -2.74 -1.90 13.42
CA PHE A 96 -1.43 -2.53 13.28
C PHE A 96 -0.69 -2.42 14.60
N GLY A 97 -0.56 -3.54 15.31
CA GLY A 97 -0.06 -3.51 16.68
C GLY A 97 -0.96 -2.66 17.57
N ASN A 98 -0.39 -1.61 18.14
CA ASN A 98 -1.13 -0.65 18.98
C ASN A 98 -1.58 0.61 18.21
N GLU A 99 -1.30 0.68 16.93
CA GLU A 99 -1.64 1.84 16.10
C GLU A 99 -2.93 1.59 15.32
N THR A 100 -3.75 2.63 15.20
CA THR A 100 -4.95 2.61 14.37
C THR A 100 -4.73 3.47 13.14
N ILE A 101 -5.03 2.90 11.98
CA ILE A 101 -4.81 3.56 10.69
C ILE A 101 -6.15 3.63 9.95
N GLU A 102 -6.55 4.84 9.58
CA GLU A 102 -7.69 5.05 8.67
C GLU A 102 -7.16 5.50 7.33
N LEU A 103 -7.55 4.76 6.29
CA LEU A 103 -7.23 5.10 4.90
C LEU A 103 -8.50 5.54 4.20
N VAL A 104 -8.46 6.70 3.58
CA VAL A 104 -9.52 7.17 2.69
C VAL A 104 -8.89 7.35 1.31
N ILE A 105 -9.41 6.60 0.34
CA ILE A 105 -8.90 6.63 -1.03
C ILE A 105 -9.99 7.20 -1.92
N ASP A 106 -9.69 8.33 -2.57
CA ASP A 106 -10.56 8.93 -3.57
C ASP A 106 -10.05 8.51 -4.96
N TYR A 107 -10.91 7.83 -5.71
CA TYR A 107 -10.58 7.39 -7.06
C TYR A 107 -11.04 8.42 -8.08
N PRO A 108 -10.28 8.64 -9.17
CA PRO A 108 -10.71 9.54 -10.22
C PRO A 108 -11.96 8.99 -10.94
N PRO A 109 -12.83 9.87 -11.47
CA PRO A 109 -14.02 9.42 -12.19
C PRO A 109 -13.73 8.61 -13.44
N ARG A 110 -12.55 8.81 -14.02
CA ARG A 110 -12.06 8.04 -15.16
C ARG A 110 -10.78 7.33 -14.81
N ARG A 111 -10.76 6.03 -15.08
CA ARG A 111 -9.56 5.20 -14.95
C ARG A 111 -9.14 4.75 -16.32
N LEU A 112 -7.81 4.73 -16.53
CA LEU A 112 -7.24 4.30 -17.79
C LEU A 112 -6.87 2.83 -17.69
N ASP A 113 -7.50 1.99 -18.52
CA ASP A 113 -7.08 0.62 -18.73
C ASP A 113 -6.05 0.62 -19.87
N VAL A 114 -4.80 0.78 -19.50
CA VAL A 114 -3.69 0.73 -20.46
C VAL A 114 -2.76 -0.43 -20.09
N PRO A 115 -2.09 -1.03 -21.08
CA PRO A 115 -1.07 -2.02 -20.76
C PRO A 115 0.00 -1.41 -19.86
N VAL A 116 0.26 -2.04 -18.72
CA VAL A 116 1.19 -1.54 -17.72
C VAL A 116 2.34 -2.51 -17.60
N ARG A 117 3.57 -1.98 -17.66
CA ARG A 117 4.75 -2.71 -17.22
C ARG A 117 5.07 -2.32 -15.79
N VAL A 118 4.98 -3.29 -14.91
CA VAL A 118 5.31 -3.09 -13.51
C VAL A 118 6.73 -3.61 -13.29
N LYS A 119 7.59 -2.75 -12.76
CA LYS A 119 8.98 -3.10 -12.45
C LYS A 119 9.19 -3.09 -10.96
N ASN A 120 9.95 -4.06 -10.47
CA ASN A 120 10.42 -4.05 -9.09
C ASN A 120 11.46 -2.95 -8.89
N GLN A 121 11.40 -2.32 -7.72
CA GLN A 121 12.41 -1.36 -7.29
C GLN A 121 13.69 -2.10 -6.95
N PRO A 122 14.84 -1.73 -7.53
CA PRO A 122 16.12 -2.27 -7.08
C PRO A 122 16.38 -1.92 -5.61
N LEU A 123 16.77 -2.91 -4.80
CA LEU A 123 16.96 -2.75 -3.36
C LEU A 123 18.42 -2.72 -2.94
N LYS A 124 19.34 -2.57 -3.89
CA LYS A 124 20.78 -2.65 -3.65
C LYS A 124 21.30 -1.71 -2.56
N ASN A 125 20.74 -0.50 -2.50
CA ASN A 125 21.17 0.52 -1.54
C ASN A 125 20.21 0.68 -0.37
N TYR A 126 19.33 -0.31 -0.14
CA TYR A 126 18.32 -0.27 0.91
C TYR A 126 18.66 -1.29 1.98
N THR A 127 18.31 -0.97 3.23
CA THR A 127 18.50 -1.86 4.37
C THR A 127 17.21 -2.59 4.67
N GLU A 128 17.27 -3.92 4.77
CA GLU A 128 16.13 -4.72 5.17
C GLU A 128 15.87 -4.59 6.66
N VAL A 129 14.59 -4.37 7.02
CA VAL A 129 14.13 -4.34 8.41
C VAL A 129 12.96 -5.31 8.57
N ASP A 130 12.72 -5.73 9.82
CA ASP A 130 11.57 -6.57 10.13
C ASP A 130 10.29 -5.75 10.03
N ILE A 131 9.23 -6.34 9.45
CA ILE A 131 7.96 -5.64 9.29
C ILE A 131 7.37 -5.19 10.63
N SER A 132 7.64 -5.90 11.71
CA SER A 132 7.18 -5.55 13.05
C SER A 132 7.81 -4.24 13.55
N LYS A 133 8.93 -3.83 12.98
CA LYS A 133 9.65 -2.61 13.34
C LYS A 133 9.41 -1.47 12.34
N TRP A 134 8.48 -1.65 11.42
CA TRP A 134 8.21 -0.67 10.38
C TRP A 134 7.62 0.62 10.93
N LEU A 135 6.80 0.52 11.95
CA LEU A 135 6.14 1.67 12.59
C LEU A 135 6.86 2.13 13.89
#